data_067b9cd3881e6a43a6f0bbbce31caa3b
#
_entry.id   067b9cd3881e6a43a6f0bbbce31caa3b
#
_cell.length_a   1.000
_cell.length_b   1.000
_cell.length_c   1.000
_cell.angle_alpha   90.00
_cell.angle_beta   90.00
_cell.angle_gamma   90.00
#
_symmetry.space_group_name_H-M   'P 1'
#
loop_
_entity.id
_entity.type
_entity.pdbx_description
1 polymer ?
#
loop_
_entity_poly.entity_id
_entity_poly.type
_entity_poly.pdbx_seq_one_letter_code
_entity_poly.pdbx_strand_id
1 'polypeptide(L)'
;KEKQVLYLTNNDIPVKSTELTAPRLVLGVARDFQISKKLSLLAEANVDLTFDGKRNTLLSADPVSADPKLGLELNISNVFFLRGGINNFQRALADGDTLNQKRVWIYQPSAGAGFKLNNVTIDYAYTNLANQSNPLFTHVFSLRLNLVPDKRKNQ
;
A
#
# COMPACT_ATOMS: atom_id res chain seq x y z
N LYS A 1 -6.84 19.28 31.00
CA LYS A 1 -6.98 19.59 29.55
C LYS A 1 -7.33 21.07 29.43
N GLU A 2 -6.38 21.86 28.92
CA GLU A 2 -6.65 23.25 28.58
C GLU A 2 -7.56 23.28 27.35
N LYS A 3 -8.68 23.94 27.42
CA LYS A 3 -9.66 24.12 26.36
C LYS A 3 -9.76 25.60 26.02
N GLN A 4 -9.73 25.93 24.76
CA GLN A 4 -10.02 27.26 24.26
C GLN A 4 -11.40 27.23 23.60
N VAL A 5 -12.31 28.04 24.06
CA VAL A 5 -13.69 28.09 23.53
C VAL A 5 -13.74 29.14 22.44
N LEU A 6 -14.22 28.79 21.27
CA LEU A 6 -14.54 29.75 20.23
C LEU A 6 -15.87 30.45 20.57
N TYR A 7 -15.80 31.73 20.90
CA TYR A 7 -16.91 32.54 21.38
C TYR A 7 -18.14 32.57 20.45
N LEU A 8 -17.91 32.44 19.15
CA LEU A 8 -18.99 32.53 18.14
C LEU A 8 -19.72 31.21 17.89
N THR A 9 -19.08 30.05 18.13
CA THR A 9 -19.64 28.73 17.82
C THR A 9 -19.84 27.86 19.04
N ASN A 10 -19.42 28.31 20.20
CA ASN A 10 -19.39 27.55 21.46
C ASN A 10 -18.71 26.17 21.37
N ASN A 11 -17.82 26.00 20.39
CA ASN A 11 -17.05 24.78 20.20
C ASN A 11 -15.77 24.78 21.01
N ASP A 12 -15.53 23.71 21.74
CA ASP A 12 -14.28 23.48 22.46
C ASP A 12 -13.15 23.10 21.48
N ILE A 13 -12.11 23.91 21.37
CA ILE A 13 -10.91 23.57 20.62
C ILE A 13 -9.90 22.95 21.59
N PRO A 14 -9.45 21.71 21.38
CA PRO A 14 -8.40 21.15 22.22
C PRO A 14 -7.06 21.88 21.96
N VAL A 15 -6.49 22.52 22.98
CA VAL A 15 -5.21 23.24 22.90
C VAL A 15 -4.02 22.27 22.90
N LYS A 16 -4.21 21.06 23.39
CA LYS A 16 -3.23 19.96 23.34
C LYS A 16 -3.94 18.67 22.95
N SER A 17 -3.48 18.05 21.89
CA SER A 17 -3.81 16.67 21.52
C SER A 17 -2.58 15.79 21.67
N THR A 18 -2.72 14.63 22.29
CA THR A 18 -1.67 13.59 22.29
C THR A 18 -2.10 12.57 21.25
N GLU A 19 -1.33 12.46 20.18
CA GLU A 19 -1.51 11.40 19.20
C GLU A 19 -0.75 10.16 19.66
N LEU A 20 -1.46 9.07 19.84
CA LEU A 20 -0.87 7.76 20.11
C LEU A 20 -0.86 6.97 18.81
N THR A 21 0.33 6.60 18.36
CA THR A 21 0.47 5.66 17.24
C THR A 21 0.18 4.26 17.75
N ALA A 22 -0.90 3.66 17.28
CA ALA A 22 -1.24 2.29 17.62
C ALA A 22 -0.21 1.31 17.05
N PRO A 23 0.13 0.24 17.76
CA PRO A 23 1.04 -0.78 17.26
C PRO A 23 0.44 -1.46 16.03
N ARG A 24 1.29 -1.74 15.04
CA ARG A 24 0.94 -2.45 13.82
C ARG A 24 1.89 -3.62 13.62
N LEU A 25 1.32 -4.79 13.36
CA LEU A 25 2.06 -6.00 12.98
C LEU A 25 1.84 -6.26 11.49
N VAL A 26 2.93 -6.38 10.74
CA VAL A 26 2.89 -6.73 9.32
C VAL A 26 3.40 -8.14 9.15
N LEU A 27 2.57 -9.01 8.59
CA LEU A 27 2.93 -10.38 8.25
C LEU A 27 2.87 -10.54 6.73
N GLY A 28 3.84 -11.25 6.16
CA GLY A 28 3.89 -11.45 4.73
C GLY A 28 4.45 -12.81 4.36
N VAL A 29 4.00 -13.32 3.22
CA VAL A 29 4.52 -14.51 2.57
C VAL A 29 4.70 -14.22 1.10
N ALA A 30 5.84 -14.67 0.56
CA ALA A 30 6.14 -14.56 -0.87
C ALA A 30 6.65 -15.88 -1.41
N ARG A 31 6.32 -16.16 -2.68
CA ARG A 31 6.79 -17.35 -3.38
C ARG A 31 7.19 -17.00 -4.80
N ASP A 32 8.37 -17.45 -5.18
CA ASP A 32 8.88 -17.34 -6.55
C ASP A 32 8.55 -18.63 -7.33
N PHE A 33 7.98 -18.45 -8.52
CA PHE A 33 7.65 -19.53 -9.45
C PHE A 33 8.50 -19.37 -10.70
N GLN A 34 9.48 -20.27 -10.90
CA GLN A 34 10.29 -20.28 -12.10
C GLN A 34 9.47 -20.86 -13.27
N ILE A 35 9.06 -20.00 -14.23
CA ILE A 35 8.27 -20.39 -15.39
C ILE A 35 9.19 -20.92 -16.50
N SER A 36 10.33 -20.24 -16.72
CA SER A 36 11.36 -20.64 -17.66
C SER A 36 12.72 -20.11 -17.23
N LYS A 37 13.81 -20.44 -17.97
CA LYS A 37 15.16 -19.96 -17.66
C LYS A 37 15.29 -18.42 -17.61
N LYS A 38 14.37 -17.70 -18.25
CA LYS A 38 14.39 -16.24 -18.34
C LYS A 38 13.13 -15.57 -17.80
N LEU A 39 12.20 -16.35 -17.22
CA LEU A 39 10.92 -15.84 -16.76
C LEU A 39 10.59 -16.43 -15.42
N SER A 40 10.37 -15.58 -14.42
CA SER A 40 9.84 -15.97 -13.11
C SER A 40 8.71 -15.06 -12.67
N LEU A 41 7.81 -15.59 -11.84
CA LEU A 41 6.69 -14.91 -11.25
C LEU A 41 6.83 -14.98 -9.74
N LEU A 42 6.98 -13.82 -9.10
CA LEU A 42 6.90 -13.68 -7.65
C LEU A 42 5.45 -13.34 -7.28
N ALA A 43 4.86 -14.13 -6.40
CA ALA A 43 3.57 -13.83 -5.78
C ALA A 43 3.79 -13.52 -4.31
N GLU A 44 3.17 -12.44 -3.83
CA GLU A 44 3.30 -11.95 -2.47
C GLU A 44 1.91 -11.69 -1.87
N ALA A 45 1.71 -12.07 -0.62
CA ALA A 45 0.54 -11.74 0.16
C ALA A 45 0.98 -11.21 1.52
N ASN A 46 0.48 -10.03 1.89
CA ASN A 46 0.74 -9.39 3.16
C ASN A 46 -0.56 -9.08 3.88
N VAL A 47 -0.50 -9.00 5.20
CA VAL A 47 -1.58 -8.51 6.04
C VAL A 47 -1.04 -7.57 7.10
N ASP A 48 -1.63 -6.38 7.20
CA ASP A 48 -1.37 -5.42 8.26
C ASP A 48 -2.42 -5.61 9.35
N LEU A 49 -1.99 -6.01 10.53
CA LEU A 49 -2.83 -6.10 11.73
C LEU A 49 -2.65 -4.85 12.58
N THR A 50 -3.75 -4.20 12.93
CA THR A 50 -3.77 -3.04 13.81
C THR A 50 -4.60 -3.33 15.06
N PHE A 51 -4.17 -2.78 16.22
CA PHE A 51 -4.71 -3.09 17.54
C PHE A 51 -5.37 -1.86 18.19
N ASP A 52 -5.97 -1.02 17.38
CA ASP A 52 -6.61 0.23 17.78
C ASP A 52 -8.14 0.20 17.64
N GLY A 53 -8.71 -1.00 17.56
CA GLY A 53 -10.15 -1.21 17.46
C GLY A 53 -10.64 -1.31 16.01
N LYS A 54 -11.94 -1.06 15.82
CA LYS A 54 -12.57 -1.20 14.51
C LYS A 54 -12.09 -0.13 13.54
N ARG A 55 -11.48 -0.56 12.44
CA ARG A 55 -11.11 0.28 11.30
C ARG A 55 -11.99 -0.03 10.10
N ASN A 56 -12.01 0.87 9.13
CA ASN A 56 -12.69 0.65 7.85
C ASN A 56 -11.79 -0.15 6.90
N THR A 57 -11.52 -1.42 7.25
CA THR A 57 -10.71 -2.37 6.50
C THR A 57 -11.54 -3.58 6.10
N LEU A 58 -10.96 -4.51 5.31
CA LEU A 58 -11.66 -5.71 4.88
C LEU A 58 -12.18 -6.55 6.06
N LEU A 59 -11.32 -6.78 7.04
CA LEU A 59 -11.66 -7.45 8.29
C LEU A 59 -11.53 -6.46 9.43
N SER A 60 -12.69 -6.06 9.99
CA SER A 60 -12.77 -5.08 11.07
C SER A 60 -13.41 -5.70 12.28
N ALA A 61 -12.64 -5.87 13.34
CA ALA A 61 -13.09 -6.38 14.63
C ALA A 61 -12.49 -5.54 15.77
N ASP A 62 -13.03 -5.70 16.96
CA ASP A 62 -12.47 -5.11 18.17
C ASP A 62 -11.84 -6.23 19.00
N PRO A 63 -10.56 -6.10 19.37
CA PRO A 63 -9.62 -4.97 19.23
C PRO A 63 -8.75 -4.97 17.97
N VAL A 64 -8.90 -5.92 17.03
CA VAL A 64 -7.97 -6.14 15.91
C VAL A 64 -8.66 -5.94 14.57
N SER A 65 -8.05 -5.13 13.72
CA SER A 65 -8.45 -4.98 12.31
C SER A 65 -7.33 -5.47 11.39
N ALA A 66 -7.69 -6.03 10.21
CA ALA A 66 -6.75 -6.57 9.25
C ALA A 66 -6.96 -6.00 7.85
N ASP A 67 -5.86 -5.53 7.24
CA ASP A 67 -5.82 -5.00 5.88
C ASP A 67 -4.93 -5.90 5.00
N PRO A 68 -5.50 -6.78 4.18
CA PRO A 68 -4.74 -7.64 3.28
C PRO A 68 -4.24 -6.87 2.06
N LYS A 69 -3.08 -7.32 1.53
CA LYS A 69 -2.43 -6.78 0.34
C LYS A 69 -1.92 -7.94 -0.49
N LEU A 70 -2.08 -7.84 -1.80
CA LEU A 70 -1.61 -8.84 -2.74
C LEU A 70 -0.72 -8.17 -3.80
N GLY A 71 0.38 -8.82 -4.15
CA GLY A 71 1.32 -8.36 -5.15
C GLY A 71 1.79 -9.48 -6.07
N LEU A 72 2.05 -9.13 -7.32
CA LEU A 72 2.64 -10.00 -8.33
C LEU A 72 3.78 -9.24 -9.01
N GLU A 73 4.90 -9.92 -9.23
CA GLU A 73 6.00 -9.41 -10.04
C GLU A 73 6.40 -10.44 -11.09
N LEU A 74 6.33 -10.06 -12.35
CA LEU A 74 6.86 -10.84 -13.46
C LEU A 74 8.28 -10.34 -13.77
N ASN A 75 9.25 -11.21 -13.58
CA ASN A 75 10.66 -10.95 -13.86
C ASN A 75 11.04 -11.56 -15.20
N ILE A 76 11.53 -10.75 -16.12
CA ILE A 76 11.93 -11.12 -17.47
C ILE A 76 13.45 -10.92 -17.60
N SER A 77 14.16 -12.03 -17.67
CA SER A 77 15.65 -12.07 -17.84
C SER A 77 16.45 -11.31 -16.79
N ASN A 78 15.86 -11.03 -15.60
CA ASN A 78 16.44 -10.18 -14.56
C ASN A 78 16.77 -8.74 -15.05
N VAL A 79 16.15 -8.29 -16.11
CA VAL A 79 16.30 -6.96 -16.72
C VAL A 79 15.02 -6.17 -16.63
N PHE A 80 13.90 -6.78 -17.00
CA PHE A 80 12.59 -6.14 -16.96
C PHE A 80 11.72 -6.75 -15.87
N PHE A 81 11.00 -5.90 -15.16
CA PHE A 81 10.07 -6.27 -14.10
C PHE A 81 8.72 -5.63 -14.36
N LEU A 82 7.66 -6.41 -14.38
CA LEU A 82 6.29 -5.91 -14.41
C LEU A 82 5.63 -6.26 -13.10
N ARG A 83 5.01 -5.27 -12.46
CA ARG A 83 4.42 -5.43 -11.14
C ARG A 83 2.96 -5.05 -11.16
N GLY A 84 2.17 -5.79 -10.42
CA GLY A 84 0.78 -5.48 -10.17
C GLY A 84 0.45 -5.75 -8.71
N GLY A 85 -0.42 -4.93 -8.13
CA GLY A 85 -0.81 -5.12 -6.74
C GLY A 85 -2.20 -4.56 -6.47
N ILE A 86 -2.77 -5.01 -5.37
CA ILE A 86 -4.04 -4.52 -4.86
C ILE A 86 -3.97 -4.43 -3.34
N ASN A 87 -4.40 -3.32 -2.80
CA ASN A 87 -4.40 -3.03 -1.37
C ASN A 87 -5.56 -2.12 -0.98
N ASN A 88 -5.58 -1.69 0.29
CA ASN A 88 -6.49 -0.68 0.81
C ASN A 88 -7.97 -1.03 0.58
N PHE A 89 -8.37 -2.24 0.98
CA PHE A 89 -9.76 -2.68 0.90
C PHE A 89 -10.59 -2.03 2.00
N GLN A 90 -11.54 -1.17 1.60
CA GLN A 90 -12.39 -0.41 2.51
C GLN A 90 -13.85 -0.50 2.09
N ARG A 91 -14.75 -0.30 3.07
CA ARG A 91 -16.16 -0.06 2.80
C ARG A 91 -16.47 1.40 3.12
N ALA A 92 -16.69 2.21 2.11
CA ALA A 92 -17.02 3.62 2.25
C ALA A 92 -18.39 3.94 1.61
N LEU A 93 -18.93 5.10 1.94
CA LEU A 93 -20.11 5.63 1.25
C LEU A 93 -19.73 5.91 -0.21
N ALA A 94 -20.66 5.66 -1.13
CA ALA A 94 -20.49 6.02 -2.53
C ALA A 94 -20.34 7.54 -2.66
N ASP A 95 -19.39 8.01 -3.45
CA ASP A 95 -19.21 9.44 -3.71
C ASP A 95 -20.50 10.06 -4.25
N GLY A 96 -20.95 11.15 -3.60
CA GLY A 96 -22.16 11.88 -3.98
C GLY A 96 -23.48 11.28 -3.48
N ASP A 97 -23.49 10.11 -2.83
CA ASP A 97 -24.71 9.52 -2.27
C ASP A 97 -24.96 10.00 -0.82
N THR A 98 -25.54 11.18 -0.70
CA THR A 98 -25.93 11.77 0.59
C THR A 98 -27.28 11.26 1.12
N LEU A 99 -28.11 10.63 0.27
CA LEU A 99 -29.49 10.25 0.59
C LEU A 99 -29.62 8.77 0.98
N ASN A 100 -29.00 7.85 0.23
CA ASN A 100 -29.21 6.42 0.43
C ASN A 100 -28.14 5.76 1.32
N GLN A 101 -27.05 6.45 1.59
CA GLN A 101 -25.93 5.99 2.43
C GLN A 101 -25.42 4.58 2.03
N LYS A 102 -25.46 4.25 0.74
CA LYS A 102 -25.01 2.97 0.23
C LYS A 102 -23.51 2.81 0.38
N ARG A 103 -23.07 1.79 1.10
CA ARG A 103 -21.66 1.45 1.24
C ARG A 103 -21.20 0.62 0.05
N VAL A 104 -20.13 1.08 -0.60
CA VAL A 104 -19.45 0.38 -1.68
C VAL A 104 -18.05 -0.07 -1.25
N TRP A 105 -17.55 -1.10 -1.90
CA TRP A 105 -16.17 -1.52 -1.72
C TRP A 105 -15.25 -0.59 -2.49
N ILE A 106 -14.25 -0.06 -1.81
CA ILE A 106 -13.14 0.69 -2.39
C ILE A 106 -11.90 -0.17 -2.24
N TYR A 107 -11.09 -0.22 -3.28
CA TYR A 107 -9.81 -0.90 -3.30
C TYR A 107 -8.84 -0.12 -4.19
N GLN A 108 -7.56 -0.28 -3.96
CA GLN A 108 -6.52 0.47 -4.66
C GLN A 108 -5.63 -0.47 -5.47
N PRO A 109 -5.94 -0.72 -6.75
CA PRO A 109 -5.04 -1.43 -7.64
C PRO A 109 -3.87 -0.52 -8.05
N SER A 110 -2.73 -1.14 -8.26
CA SER A 110 -1.50 -0.50 -8.70
C SER A 110 -0.81 -1.33 -9.77
N ALA A 111 -0.09 -0.66 -10.65
CA ALA A 111 0.78 -1.30 -11.63
C ALA A 111 2.13 -0.60 -11.67
N GLY A 112 3.18 -1.34 -12.02
CA GLY A 112 4.52 -0.81 -12.10
C GLY A 112 5.38 -1.52 -13.12
N ALA A 113 6.42 -0.85 -13.55
CA ALA A 113 7.45 -1.41 -14.41
C ALA A 113 8.83 -1.06 -13.87
N GLY A 114 9.76 -2.00 -13.95
CA GLY A 114 11.14 -1.82 -13.53
C GLY A 114 12.11 -2.21 -14.65
N PHE A 115 13.23 -1.54 -14.70
CA PHE A 115 14.32 -1.84 -15.61
C PHE A 115 15.64 -1.87 -14.84
N LYS A 116 16.38 -2.95 -14.97
CA LYS A 116 17.68 -3.15 -14.31
C LYS A 116 18.78 -3.30 -15.35
N LEU A 117 19.76 -2.42 -15.27
CA LEU A 117 20.97 -2.49 -16.10
C LEU A 117 22.19 -2.48 -15.19
N ASN A 118 22.92 -3.60 -15.15
CA ASN A 118 24.08 -3.78 -14.27
C ASN A 118 23.76 -3.41 -12.80
N ASN A 119 24.31 -2.31 -12.33
CA ASN A 119 24.18 -1.83 -10.95
C ASN A 119 23.07 -0.79 -10.77
N VAL A 120 22.34 -0.43 -11.83
CA VAL A 120 21.29 0.58 -11.82
C VAL A 120 19.95 -0.11 -11.97
N THR A 121 19.00 0.23 -11.14
CA THR A 121 17.59 -0.17 -11.29
C THR A 121 16.73 1.08 -11.27
N ILE A 122 15.86 1.20 -12.25
CA ILE A 122 14.86 2.27 -12.37
C ILE A 122 13.51 1.62 -12.28
N ASP A 123 12.68 2.11 -11.39
CA ASP A 123 11.31 1.63 -11.19
C ASP A 123 10.32 2.78 -11.33
N TYR A 124 9.18 2.48 -11.91
CA TYR A 124 8.03 3.36 -11.99
C TYR A 124 6.79 2.60 -11.50
N ALA A 125 5.96 3.26 -10.70
CA ALA A 125 4.68 2.73 -10.28
C ALA A 125 3.56 3.77 -10.37
N TYR A 126 2.38 3.30 -10.73
CA TYR A 126 1.13 4.03 -10.71
C TYR A 126 0.16 3.37 -9.73
N THR A 127 -0.34 4.14 -8.75
CA THR A 127 -0.99 3.58 -7.55
C THR A 127 -2.50 3.80 -7.46
N ASN A 128 -3.16 4.33 -8.46
CA ASN A 128 -4.61 4.61 -8.41
C ASN A 128 -5.33 4.23 -9.70
N LEU A 129 -5.13 3.00 -10.17
CA LEU A 129 -5.73 2.53 -11.44
C LEU A 129 -7.27 2.54 -11.45
N ALA A 130 -7.91 2.34 -10.30
CA ALA A 130 -9.37 2.33 -10.21
C ALA A 130 -9.99 3.71 -9.99
N ASN A 131 -9.17 4.74 -9.74
CA ASN A 131 -9.60 6.10 -9.39
C ASN A 131 -10.66 6.18 -8.27
N GLN A 132 -10.60 5.24 -7.34
CA GLN A 132 -11.55 5.12 -6.22
C GLN A 132 -11.01 5.67 -4.90
N SER A 133 -9.76 6.11 -4.88
CA SER A 133 -9.09 6.64 -3.70
C SER A 133 -8.26 7.85 -4.08
N ASN A 134 -7.99 8.72 -3.11
CA ASN A 134 -7.05 9.85 -3.26
C ASN A 134 -5.75 9.53 -2.53
N PRO A 135 -4.84 8.72 -3.11
CA PRO A 135 -3.56 8.47 -2.50
C PRO A 135 -2.72 9.75 -2.50
N LEU A 136 -1.84 9.87 -1.51
CA LEU A 136 -0.92 11.01 -1.39
C LEU A 136 -0.02 11.15 -2.64
N PHE A 137 0.35 10.02 -3.24
CA PHE A 137 1.14 9.95 -4.47
C PHE A 137 0.51 8.98 -5.45
N THR A 138 0.29 9.42 -6.68
CA THR A 138 -0.25 8.60 -7.78
C THR A 138 0.88 8.02 -8.64
N HIS A 139 1.94 8.79 -8.87
CA HIS A 139 3.11 8.41 -9.65
C HIS A 139 4.32 8.31 -8.73
N VAL A 140 5.01 7.19 -8.75
CA VAL A 140 6.22 6.94 -7.96
C VAL A 140 7.36 6.52 -8.89
N PHE A 141 8.45 7.27 -8.86
CA PHE A 141 9.70 6.93 -9.54
C PHE A 141 10.76 6.60 -8.50
N SER A 142 11.50 5.54 -8.70
CA SER A 142 12.64 5.21 -7.86
C SER A 142 13.88 4.86 -8.68
N LEU A 143 15.04 5.26 -8.16
CA LEU A 143 16.34 4.93 -8.70
C LEU A 143 17.16 4.24 -7.61
N ARG A 144 17.66 3.06 -7.92
CA ARG A 144 18.54 2.30 -7.02
C ARG A 144 19.90 2.08 -7.67
N LEU A 145 20.95 2.44 -6.93
CA LEU A 145 22.35 2.20 -7.32
C LEU A 145 22.96 1.17 -6.37
N ASN A 146 23.45 0.06 -6.91
CA ASN A 146 24.20 -0.94 -6.16
C ASN A 146 25.70 -0.66 -6.31
N LEU A 147 26.33 -0.16 -5.26
CA LEU A 147 27.75 0.20 -5.25
C LEU A 147 28.66 -1.00 -5.00
N VAL A 148 28.10 -2.17 -4.65
CA VAL A 148 28.87 -3.39 -4.44
C VAL A 148 28.98 -4.13 -5.77
N PRO A 149 30.22 -4.46 -6.24
CA PRO A 149 30.41 -5.25 -7.46
C PRO A 149 29.74 -6.62 -7.33
N ASP A 150 28.93 -7.00 -8.31
CA ASP A 150 28.34 -8.33 -8.34
C ASP A 150 29.44 -9.38 -8.61
N LYS A 151 29.83 -10.10 -7.55
CA LYS A 151 30.85 -11.14 -7.62
C LYS A 151 30.45 -12.38 -8.44
N ARG A 152 29.22 -12.43 -8.99
CA ARG A 152 28.70 -13.60 -9.71
C ARG A 152 29.06 -13.69 -11.19
N LYS A 153 29.85 -12.77 -11.72
CA LYS A 153 30.25 -12.79 -13.16
C LYS A 153 31.49 -13.59 -13.49
N ASN A 154 32.14 -14.25 -12.51
CA ASN A 154 33.40 -14.99 -12.72
C ASN A 154 33.31 -16.47 -12.27
N GLN A 155 32.24 -17.16 -12.59
CA GLN A 155 32.19 -18.64 -12.54
C GLN A 155 31.51 -19.19 -13.79
#